data_0d42f2c8c9eb7f499b8aa3cbb7288d59
#
_entry.id   0d42f2c8c9eb7f499b8aa3cbb7288d59
#
_cell.length_a   1.000
_cell.length_b   1.000
_cell.length_c   1.000
_cell.angle_alpha   90.00
_cell.angle_beta   90.00
_cell.angle_gamma   90.00
#
_symmetry.space_group_name_H-M   'P 1'
#
loop_
_entity.id
_entity.type
_entity.pdbx_description
1 polymer ?
#
loop_
_entity_poly.entity_id
_entity_poly.type
_entity_poly.pdbx_seq_one_letter_code
_entity_poly.pdbx_strand_id
1 'polypeptide(L)'
;RVAATPSRALFAVPHDGGWRDISAAEFQREVIALAKGLVAAGVEPGDKVAFIARTTYDWTLVDFAIFFAGAVMVPVYETSSASQIAWILGDSGATFAIAESADHAGRIDEIRSTVPLVREVWVMASGHLDKLRSSGGGVSDEEIERRRNLAVGSDIATLIYTSGSTGRPKGCVLTHSNFVELARNSGEALKEVVNHPGGASTLLFITTAHVFARFISILNVHAGVKTGHQPDTKQLLPALGTFQPTFLLAVPRVFEKVYNSAEQKAEAGGKGKIFRAAAQVAIDHSRLKQEGKSIPLLTKLKFRVFDKLVYGKLRAAMGGRVTYAVSGSAPLGPRLGHFFHSL
;
A
#
# COMPACT_ATOMS: atom_id res chain seq x y z
N ARG A 1 10.72 5.73 -14.71
CA ARG A 1 9.39 6.40 -14.82
C ARG A 1 9.55 7.89 -15.05
N VAL A 2 10.36 8.57 -14.24
CA VAL A 2 10.54 10.04 -14.36
C VAL A 2 11.05 10.43 -15.76
N ALA A 3 12.07 9.76 -16.29
CA ALA A 3 12.58 10.03 -17.62
C ALA A 3 11.52 9.85 -18.74
N ALA A 4 10.60 8.90 -18.58
CA ALA A 4 9.59 8.61 -19.61
C ALA A 4 8.32 9.47 -19.48
N THR A 5 7.90 9.77 -18.25
CA THR A 5 6.62 10.46 -17.97
C THR A 5 6.73 11.36 -16.72
N PRO A 6 7.54 12.44 -16.75
CA PRO A 6 7.83 13.26 -15.55
C PRO A 6 6.60 13.94 -14.95
N SER A 7 5.65 14.34 -15.78
CA SER A 7 4.42 15.02 -15.36
C SER A 7 3.29 14.08 -14.93
N ARG A 8 3.46 12.75 -15.10
CA ARG A 8 2.41 11.80 -14.72
C ARG A 8 2.19 11.79 -13.22
N ALA A 9 0.94 11.92 -12.77
CA ALA A 9 0.59 11.76 -11.37
C ALA A 9 0.83 10.31 -10.93
N LEU A 10 1.75 10.12 -9.98
CA LEU A 10 2.04 8.83 -9.35
C LEU A 10 1.35 8.67 -8.01
N PHE A 11 1.13 9.78 -7.31
CA PHE A 11 0.47 9.77 -6.02
C PHE A 11 -0.60 10.84 -5.94
N ALA A 12 -1.49 10.68 -4.98
CA ALA A 12 -2.38 11.73 -4.55
C ALA A 12 -2.44 11.74 -3.02
N VAL A 13 -2.35 12.93 -2.43
CA VAL A 13 -2.43 13.16 -0.98
C VAL A 13 -3.69 13.93 -0.64
N PRO A 14 -4.30 13.69 0.54
CA PRO A 14 -5.45 14.48 0.99
C PRO A 14 -5.13 15.97 1.03
N HIS A 15 -6.01 16.79 0.49
CA HIS A 15 -5.87 18.25 0.46
C HIS A 15 -7.25 18.91 0.35
N ASP A 16 -7.57 19.81 1.27
CA ASP A 16 -8.81 20.61 1.26
C ASP A 16 -10.10 19.83 0.99
N GLY A 17 -10.24 18.69 1.65
CA GLY A 17 -11.41 17.80 1.47
C GLY A 17 -11.41 16.98 0.18
N GLY A 18 -10.39 17.13 -0.65
CA GLY A 18 -10.14 16.38 -1.88
C GLY A 18 -8.75 15.76 -1.91
N TRP A 19 -8.15 15.72 -3.10
CA TRP A 19 -6.85 15.10 -3.35
C TRP A 19 -5.98 15.99 -4.22
N ARG A 20 -4.72 16.20 -3.82
CA ARG A 20 -3.68 16.86 -4.62
C ARG A 20 -2.79 15.79 -5.25
N ASP A 21 -2.65 15.87 -6.56
CA ASP A 21 -1.76 14.98 -7.31
C ASP A 21 -0.29 15.34 -7.10
N ILE A 22 0.56 14.31 -7.01
CA ILE A 22 2.02 14.42 -6.98
C ILE A 22 2.56 13.73 -8.23
N SER A 23 3.29 14.50 -9.05
CA SER A 23 3.87 13.99 -10.28
C SER A 23 5.11 13.11 -10.02
N ALA A 24 5.50 12.33 -11.03
CA ALA A 24 6.73 11.53 -10.98
C ALA A 24 7.97 12.39 -10.70
N ALA A 25 8.06 13.56 -11.32
CA ALA A 25 9.18 14.49 -11.11
C ALA A 25 9.15 15.11 -9.71
N GLU A 26 7.97 15.43 -9.19
CA GLU A 26 7.82 15.95 -7.82
C GLU A 26 8.24 14.89 -6.80
N PHE A 27 7.74 13.67 -6.94
CA PHE A 27 8.11 12.54 -6.08
C PHE A 27 9.63 12.30 -6.09
N GLN A 28 10.27 12.30 -7.26
CA GLN A 28 11.73 12.12 -7.34
C GLN A 28 12.48 13.22 -6.60
N ARG A 29 12.07 14.50 -6.76
CA ARG A 29 12.71 15.62 -6.04
C ARG A 29 12.60 15.44 -4.52
N GLU A 30 11.43 15.03 -4.03
CA GLU A 30 11.23 14.80 -2.60
C GLU A 30 12.05 13.60 -2.09
N VAL A 31 12.13 12.51 -2.86
CA VAL A 31 12.98 11.35 -2.56
C VAL A 31 14.44 11.75 -2.47
N ILE A 32 14.96 12.49 -3.46
CA ILE A 32 16.36 12.95 -3.49
C ILE A 32 16.65 13.87 -2.30
N ALA A 33 15.75 14.82 -2.01
CA ALA A 33 15.95 15.74 -0.88
C ALA A 33 16.01 15.00 0.47
N LEU A 34 15.14 14.01 0.68
CA LEU A 34 15.15 13.22 1.90
C LEU A 34 16.37 12.27 1.94
N ALA A 35 16.75 11.67 0.83
CA ALA A 35 17.95 10.82 0.74
C ALA A 35 19.22 11.63 1.08
N LYS A 36 19.35 12.86 0.56
CA LYS A 36 20.45 13.77 0.93
C LYS A 36 20.49 14.05 2.42
N GLY A 37 19.32 14.25 3.05
CA GLY A 37 19.21 14.43 4.50
C GLY A 37 19.67 13.20 5.28
N LEU A 38 19.28 12.01 4.86
CA LEU A 38 19.73 10.74 5.47
C LEU A 38 21.25 10.59 5.36
N VAL A 39 21.82 10.88 4.19
CA VAL A 39 23.28 10.85 3.96
C VAL A 39 24.00 11.87 4.83
N ALA A 40 23.49 13.11 4.90
CA ALA A 40 24.07 14.16 5.76
C ALA A 40 24.00 13.79 7.26
N ALA A 41 23.00 13.02 7.67
CA ALA A 41 22.86 12.51 9.03
C ALA A 41 23.74 11.26 9.31
N GLY A 42 24.55 10.83 8.34
CA GLY A 42 25.52 9.74 8.51
C GLY A 42 25.00 8.35 8.16
N VAL A 43 23.89 8.24 7.40
CA VAL A 43 23.48 6.96 6.85
C VAL A 43 24.44 6.54 5.73
N GLU A 44 25.01 5.37 5.87
CA GLU A 44 25.95 4.80 4.91
C GLU A 44 25.34 3.65 4.09
N PRO A 45 25.88 3.35 2.90
CA PRO A 45 25.43 2.20 2.11
C PRO A 45 25.45 0.91 2.91
N GLY A 46 24.33 0.16 2.90
CA GLY A 46 24.15 -1.08 3.65
C GLY A 46 23.67 -0.90 5.09
N ASP A 47 23.62 0.31 5.63
CA ASP A 47 22.98 0.59 6.93
C ASP A 47 21.52 0.14 6.92
N LYS A 48 21.04 -0.39 8.06
CA LYS A 48 19.64 -0.79 8.22
C LYS A 48 18.88 0.33 8.92
N VAL A 49 17.87 0.83 8.25
CA VAL A 49 16.96 1.87 8.78
C VAL A 49 15.64 1.25 9.12
N ALA A 50 15.33 1.16 10.42
CA ALA A 50 14.01 0.70 10.87
C ALA A 50 12.95 1.78 10.63
N PHE A 51 11.76 1.38 10.21
CA PHE A 51 10.68 2.33 9.96
C PHE A 51 9.34 1.85 10.53
N ILE A 52 8.77 2.65 11.45
CA ILE A 52 7.54 2.36 12.18
C ILE A 52 6.53 3.44 11.85
N ALA A 53 5.64 3.17 10.90
CA ALA A 53 4.63 4.13 10.47
C ALA A 53 3.44 3.44 9.79
N ARG A 54 2.29 4.12 9.81
CA ARG A 54 1.09 3.71 9.09
C ARG A 54 1.25 3.96 7.59
N THR A 55 0.36 3.34 6.81
CA THR A 55 0.33 3.43 5.35
C THR A 55 -0.08 4.83 4.88
N THR A 56 0.91 5.65 4.58
CA THR A 56 0.76 7.03 4.09
C THR A 56 1.65 7.25 2.86
N TYR A 57 1.51 8.40 2.20
CA TYR A 57 2.42 8.84 1.16
C TYR A 57 3.88 8.91 1.67
N ASP A 58 4.06 9.47 2.87
CA ASP A 58 5.39 9.58 3.48
C ASP A 58 6.04 8.21 3.70
N TRP A 59 5.23 7.16 3.93
CA TRP A 59 5.78 5.81 4.02
C TRP A 59 6.52 5.41 2.73
N THR A 60 5.87 5.62 1.59
CA THR A 60 6.48 5.32 0.28
C THR A 60 7.66 6.24 -0.01
N LEU A 61 7.56 7.52 0.35
CA LEU A 61 8.63 8.49 0.18
C LEU A 61 9.89 8.09 0.96
N VAL A 62 9.74 7.72 2.22
CA VAL A 62 10.85 7.26 3.09
C VAL A 62 11.47 5.98 2.56
N ASP A 63 10.65 5.01 2.10
CA ASP A 63 11.14 3.75 1.53
C ASP A 63 12.07 3.99 0.33
N PHE A 64 11.65 4.84 -0.61
CA PHE A 64 12.47 5.19 -1.76
C PHE A 64 13.69 6.05 -1.38
N ALA A 65 13.58 6.94 -0.39
CA ALA A 65 14.71 7.72 0.09
C ALA A 65 15.81 6.86 0.73
N ILE A 66 15.43 5.83 1.48
CA ILE A 66 16.36 4.83 2.04
C ILE A 66 17.09 4.09 0.91
N PHE A 67 16.38 3.66 -0.15
CA PHE A 67 17.02 3.03 -1.31
C PHE A 67 17.97 3.98 -2.03
N PHE A 68 17.60 5.26 -2.19
CA PHE A 68 18.45 6.25 -2.83
C PHE A 68 19.69 6.60 -2.00
N ALA A 69 19.62 6.49 -0.68
CA ALA A 69 20.78 6.59 0.20
C ALA A 69 21.70 5.34 0.15
N GLY A 70 21.28 4.28 -0.53
CA GLY A 70 22.00 2.99 -0.60
C GLY A 70 21.80 2.11 0.64
N ALA A 71 20.82 2.41 1.48
CA ALA A 71 20.54 1.74 2.74
C ALA A 71 19.44 0.65 2.59
N VAL A 72 19.30 -0.17 3.62
CA VAL A 72 18.36 -1.28 3.70
C VAL A 72 17.20 -0.92 4.61
N MET A 73 15.98 -1.05 4.11
CA MET A 73 14.77 -0.78 4.86
C MET A 73 14.39 -1.96 5.77
N VAL A 74 14.07 -1.67 7.04
CA VAL A 74 13.52 -2.64 8.00
C VAL A 74 12.14 -2.15 8.45
N PRO A 75 11.06 -2.55 7.75
CA PRO A 75 9.71 -2.12 8.14
C PRO A 75 9.27 -2.81 9.42
N VAL A 76 8.67 -2.04 10.32
CA VAL A 76 8.09 -2.50 11.56
C VAL A 76 6.61 -2.12 11.59
N TYR A 77 5.76 -3.05 12.03
CA TYR A 77 4.33 -2.76 12.16
C TYR A 77 4.11 -1.67 13.21
N GLU A 78 3.24 -0.70 12.90
CA GLU A 78 2.86 0.39 13.81
C GLU A 78 2.24 -0.11 15.13
N THR A 79 1.70 -1.33 15.12
CA THR A 79 1.10 -1.98 16.30
C THR A 79 2.10 -2.81 17.12
N SER A 80 3.37 -2.89 16.70
CA SER A 80 4.39 -3.69 17.40
C SER A 80 4.61 -3.17 18.82
N SER A 81 4.69 -4.10 19.76
CA SER A 81 5.08 -3.80 21.15
C SER A 81 6.56 -3.42 21.26
N ALA A 82 6.96 -2.77 22.35
CA ALA A 82 8.36 -2.44 22.62
C ALA A 82 9.28 -3.69 22.55
N SER A 83 8.84 -4.83 23.06
CA SER A 83 9.60 -6.10 23.01
C SER A 83 9.76 -6.65 21.60
N GLN A 84 8.73 -6.51 20.74
CA GLN A 84 8.83 -6.88 19.33
C GLN A 84 9.78 -5.95 18.58
N ILE A 85 9.71 -4.64 18.85
CA ILE A 85 10.62 -3.64 18.28
C ILE A 85 12.06 -3.96 18.69
N ALA A 86 12.31 -4.24 19.99
CA ALA A 86 13.63 -4.62 20.50
C ALA A 86 14.21 -5.80 19.74
N TRP A 87 13.41 -6.84 19.53
CA TRP A 87 13.82 -8.01 18.78
C TRP A 87 14.17 -7.67 17.32
N ILE A 88 13.29 -6.95 16.64
CA ILE A 88 13.49 -6.61 15.22
C ILE A 88 14.74 -5.72 15.02
N LEU A 89 14.90 -4.68 15.85
CA LEU A 89 16.03 -3.77 15.75
C LEU A 89 17.35 -4.47 16.10
N GLY A 90 17.33 -5.32 17.13
CA GLY A 90 18.51 -6.08 17.54
C GLY A 90 18.94 -7.12 16.49
N ASP A 91 17.99 -7.95 16.02
CA ASP A 91 18.26 -9.03 15.06
C ASP A 91 18.64 -8.50 13.68
N SER A 92 17.99 -7.43 13.21
CA SER A 92 18.34 -6.78 11.94
C SER A 92 19.66 -6.03 11.98
N GLY A 93 20.14 -5.64 13.16
CA GLY A 93 21.26 -4.72 13.31
C GLY A 93 20.95 -3.31 12.83
N ALA A 94 19.72 -2.84 13.06
CA ALA A 94 19.29 -1.49 12.66
C ALA A 94 20.17 -0.42 13.36
N THR A 95 20.68 0.51 12.56
CA THR A 95 21.56 1.60 13.01
C THR A 95 20.84 2.93 13.15
N PHE A 96 19.68 3.06 12.48
CA PHE A 96 18.80 4.22 12.55
C PHE A 96 17.34 3.76 12.64
N ALA A 97 16.49 4.64 13.16
CA ALA A 97 15.05 4.40 13.16
C ALA A 97 14.27 5.67 12.79
N ILE A 98 13.19 5.50 12.06
CA ILE A 98 12.19 6.53 11.77
C ILE A 98 10.87 6.09 12.39
N ALA A 99 10.27 6.93 13.21
CA ALA A 99 9.01 6.69 13.88
C ALA A 99 7.96 7.72 13.45
N GLU A 100 6.72 7.30 13.16
CA GLU A 100 5.65 8.21 12.76
C GLU A 100 5.31 9.21 13.86
N SER A 101 5.22 8.76 15.11
CA SER A 101 4.73 9.56 16.23
C SER A 101 5.63 9.46 17.46
N ALA A 102 5.38 10.34 18.43
CA ALA A 102 6.04 10.29 19.73
C ALA A 102 5.75 8.99 20.49
N ASP A 103 4.56 8.39 20.33
CA ASP A 103 4.23 7.09 20.93
C ASP A 103 5.11 5.97 20.36
N HIS A 104 5.30 5.93 19.04
CA HIS A 104 6.20 4.95 18.42
C HIS A 104 7.65 5.17 18.84
N ALA A 105 8.11 6.42 18.93
CA ALA A 105 9.46 6.74 19.42
C ALA A 105 9.64 6.35 20.90
N GLY A 106 8.63 6.60 21.74
CA GLY A 106 8.63 6.21 23.15
C GLY A 106 8.84 4.72 23.35
N ARG A 107 8.23 3.87 22.51
CA ARG A 107 8.47 2.41 22.53
C ARG A 107 9.92 2.04 22.20
N ILE A 108 10.59 2.82 21.34
CA ILE A 108 12.03 2.63 21.07
C ILE A 108 12.86 3.10 22.26
N ASP A 109 12.48 4.22 22.89
CA ASP A 109 13.20 4.76 24.05
C ASP A 109 13.13 3.80 25.25
N GLU A 110 12.00 3.14 25.48
CA GLU A 110 11.84 2.10 26.52
C GLU A 110 12.88 0.96 26.39
N ILE A 111 13.31 0.67 25.18
CA ILE A 111 14.21 -0.46 24.87
C ILE A 111 15.61 -0.01 24.46
N ARG A 112 15.92 1.29 24.57
CA ARG A 112 17.13 1.90 24.03
C ARG A 112 18.41 1.19 24.47
N SER A 113 18.48 0.77 25.74
CA SER A 113 19.62 0.06 26.30
C SER A 113 19.84 -1.34 25.69
N THR A 114 18.80 -1.94 25.10
CA THR A 114 18.87 -3.27 24.49
C THR A 114 19.19 -3.24 22.99
N VAL A 115 19.14 -2.05 22.38
CA VAL A 115 19.43 -1.83 20.95
C VAL A 115 20.55 -0.79 20.76
N PRO A 116 21.78 -1.05 21.26
CA PRO A 116 22.86 -0.07 21.32
C PRO A 116 23.37 0.38 19.93
N LEU A 117 23.06 -0.37 18.87
CA LEU A 117 23.46 -0.02 17.51
C LEU A 117 22.63 1.14 16.94
N VAL A 118 21.42 1.39 17.44
CA VAL A 118 20.57 2.49 16.98
C VAL A 118 21.19 3.81 17.42
N ARG A 119 21.74 4.58 16.49
CA ARG A 119 22.43 5.85 16.74
C ARG A 119 21.41 6.97 16.94
N GLU A 120 20.42 7.06 16.06
CA GLU A 120 19.44 8.16 16.05
C GLU A 120 18.03 7.66 15.73
N VAL A 121 17.04 8.35 16.27
CA VAL A 121 15.61 8.12 16.03
C VAL A 121 14.97 9.41 15.56
N TRP A 122 14.44 9.40 14.33
CA TRP A 122 13.73 10.54 13.77
C TRP A 122 12.22 10.35 13.92
N VAL A 123 11.54 11.40 14.42
CA VAL A 123 10.08 11.37 14.65
C VAL A 123 9.39 12.25 13.61
N MET A 124 8.58 11.65 12.74
CA MET A 124 7.91 12.34 11.64
C MET A 124 6.99 13.45 12.15
N ALA A 125 6.14 13.15 13.15
CA ALA A 125 5.22 14.13 13.76
C ALA A 125 5.93 15.33 14.41
N SER A 126 7.23 15.23 14.70
CA SER A 126 8.05 16.33 15.22
C SER A 126 8.78 17.12 14.12
N GLY A 127 8.41 16.90 12.85
CA GLY A 127 9.01 17.61 11.70
C GLY A 127 10.43 17.15 11.36
N HIS A 128 10.88 15.98 11.84
CA HIS A 128 12.25 15.52 11.58
C HIS A 128 12.48 15.17 10.10
N LEU A 129 11.46 14.77 9.33
CA LEU A 129 11.64 14.58 7.88
C LEU A 129 11.96 15.91 7.16
N ASP A 130 11.32 17.01 7.56
CA ASP A 130 11.61 18.34 6.98
C ASP A 130 12.98 18.84 7.40
N LYS A 131 13.41 18.57 8.64
CA LYS A 131 14.77 18.86 9.11
C LYS A 131 15.80 18.06 8.31
N LEU A 132 15.58 16.77 8.06
CA LEU A 132 16.45 15.96 7.21
C LEU A 132 16.54 16.54 5.79
N ARG A 133 15.41 16.84 5.15
CA ARG A 133 15.41 17.46 3.81
C ARG A 133 16.22 18.74 3.77
N SER A 134 16.07 19.61 4.79
CA SER A 134 16.79 20.90 4.85
C SER A 134 18.29 20.75 5.17
N SER A 135 18.68 19.70 5.91
CA SER A 135 20.09 19.46 6.25
C SER A 135 20.90 18.84 5.11
N GLY A 136 20.23 18.34 4.07
CA GLY A 136 20.88 17.64 2.94
C GLY A 136 21.62 18.56 1.95
N GLY A 137 21.63 19.89 2.15
CA GLY A 137 22.18 20.85 1.18
C GLY A 137 23.67 20.68 0.86
N GLY A 138 24.45 20.07 1.75
CA GLY A 138 25.86 19.74 1.52
C GLY A 138 26.12 18.45 0.71
N VAL A 139 25.08 17.67 0.41
CA VAL A 139 25.19 16.42 -0.35
C VAL A 139 24.81 16.68 -1.80
N SER A 140 25.69 16.35 -2.75
CA SER A 140 25.45 16.60 -4.17
C SER A 140 24.45 15.60 -4.79
N ASP A 141 23.89 15.97 -5.95
CA ASP A 141 23.03 15.05 -6.73
C ASP A 141 23.83 13.85 -7.24
N GLU A 142 25.10 14.07 -7.61
CA GLU A 142 26.01 13.02 -8.07
C GLU A 142 26.28 11.97 -6.99
N GLU A 143 26.36 12.37 -5.72
CA GLU A 143 26.53 11.42 -4.61
C GLU A 143 25.27 10.54 -4.45
N ILE A 144 24.07 11.13 -4.55
CA ILE A 144 22.83 10.32 -4.51
C ILE A 144 22.75 9.42 -5.72
N GLU A 145 23.10 9.91 -6.91
CA GLU A 145 23.13 9.10 -8.13
C GLU A 145 24.12 7.92 -7.99
N ARG A 146 25.31 8.19 -7.44
CA ARG A 146 26.30 7.17 -7.14
C ARG A 146 25.75 6.12 -6.17
N ARG A 147 25.15 6.54 -5.05
CA ARG A 147 24.64 5.63 -4.01
C ARG A 147 23.50 4.73 -4.50
N ARG A 148 22.53 5.30 -5.21
CA ARG A 148 21.40 4.52 -5.72
C ARG A 148 21.81 3.49 -6.80
N ASN A 149 22.97 3.68 -7.44
CA ASN A 149 23.51 2.79 -8.45
C ASN A 149 24.55 1.80 -7.90
N LEU A 150 24.87 1.83 -6.60
CA LEU A 150 25.75 0.84 -5.98
C LEU A 150 25.09 -0.54 -5.91
N ALA A 151 23.79 -0.57 -5.58
CA ALA A 151 23.07 -1.81 -5.39
C ALA A 151 22.87 -2.56 -6.71
N VAL A 152 23.20 -3.84 -6.69
CA VAL A 152 22.85 -4.78 -7.77
C VAL A 152 21.62 -5.61 -7.37
N GLY A 153 21.03 -6.31 -8.34
CA GLY A 153 19.79 -7.06 -8.13
C GLY A 153 19.83 -8.07 -6.98
N SER A 154 21.01 -8.67 -6.71
CA SER A 154 21.22 -9.64 -5.62
C SER A 154 21.40 -9.01 -4.24
N ASP A 155 21.58 -7.69 -4.16
CA ASP A 155 21.78 -7.03 -2.87
C ASP A 155 20.48 -6.93 -2.08
N ILE A 156 20.62 -6.87 -0.76
CA ILE A 156 19.48 -6.81 0.16
C ILE A 156 18.77 -5.46 0.03
N ALA A 157 17.50 -5.50 -0.34
CA ALA A 157 16.65 -4.33 -0.36
C ALA A 157 15.97 -4.11 1.01
N THR A 158 15.58 -5.20 1.68
CA THR A 158 14.81 -5.11 2.92
C THR A 158 14.86 -6.39 3.74
N LEU A 159 14.62 -6.23 5.04
CA LEU A 159 14.40 -7.32 5.99
C LEU A 159 12.97 -7.22 6.52
N ILE A 160 12.06 -8.10 6.08
CA ILE A 160 10.65 -8.10 6.52
C ILE A 160 10.44 -9.18 7.56
N TYR A 161 10.04 -8.77 8.77
CA TYR A 161 9.80 -9.68 9.88
C TYR A 161 8.40 -10.26 9.85
N THR A 162 8.32 -11.59 9.89
CA THR A 162 7.05 -12.34 9.91
C THR A 162 6.93 -13.14 11.20
N SER A 163 5.71 -13.26 11.73
CA SER A 163 5.43 -14.15 12.86
C SER A 163 5.62 -15.60 12.40
N GLY A 164 6.77 -16.18 12.72
CA GLY A 164 7.04 -17.60 12.50
C GLY A 164 6.20 -18.48 13.43
N SER A 165 6.00 -19.74 13.03
CA SER A 165 5.33 -20.77 13.85
C SER A 165 6.06 -21.08 15.17
N THR A 166 7.26 -20.57 15.38
CA THR A 166 8.17 -20.91 16.48
C THR A 166 8.38 -19.81 17.52
N GLY A 167 7.50 -18.80 17.58
CA GLY A 167 7.48 -17.78 18.65
C GLY A 167 8.07 -16.42 18.27
N ARG A 168 9.37 -16.28 18.02
CA ARG A 168 9.97 -14.99 17.64
C ARG A 168 9.85 -14.71 16.14
N PRO A 169 9.55 -13.47 15.72
CA PRO A 169 9.54 -13.11 14.32
C PRO A 169 10.88 -13.39 13.63
N LYS A 170 10.83 -13.89 12.40
CA LYS A 170 12.02 -14.14 11.56
C LYS A 170 12.11 -13.10 10.47
N GLY A 171 13.32 -12.56 10.25
CA GLY A 171 13.61 -11.61 9.18
C GLY A 171 13.72 -12.32 7.84
N CYS A 172 12.76 -12.10 6.94
CA CYS A 172 12.85 -12.54 5.56
C CYS A 172 13.72 -11.55 4.77
N VAL A 173 14.81 -12.05 4.22
CA VAL A 173 15.72 -11.27 3.37
C VAL A 173 15.11 -11.17 1.97
N LEU A 174 14.83 -9.97 1.50
CA LEU A 174 14.39 -9.70 0.14
C LEU A 174 15.41 -8.82 -0.58
N THR A 175 15.73 -9.21 -1.81
CA THR A 175 16.69 -8.51 -2.66
C THR A 175 15.98 -7.51 -3.60
N HIS A 176 16.76 -6.61 -4.20
CA HIS A 176 16.21 -5.68 -5.20
C HIS A 176 15.61 -6.42 -6.39
N SER A 177 16.21 -7.52 -6.86
CA SER A 177 15.67 -8.34 -7.95
C SER A 177 14.32 -8.96 -7.60
N ASN A 178 14.07 -9.35 -6.33
CA ASN A 178 12.77 -9.89 -5.95
C ASN A 178 11.63 -8.89 -6.25
N PHE A 179 11.83 -7.61 -5.92
CA PHE A 179 10.83 -6.58 -6.20
C PHE A 179 10.75 -6.21 -7.68
N VAL A 180 11.91 -6.06 -8.35
CA VAL A 180 11.94 -5.66 -9.77
C VAL A 180 11.30 -6.72 -10.65
N GLU A 181 11.68 -8.00 -10.50
CA GLU A 181 11.13 -9.09 -11.31
C GLU A 181 9.65 -9.32 -11.01
N LEU A 182 9.25 -9.23 -9.73
CA LEU A 182 7.85 -9.34 -9.37
C LEU A 182 7.02 -8.18 -9.96
N ALA A 183 7.53 -6.94 -9.92
CA ALA A 183 6.84 -5.79 -10.50
C ALA A 183 6.72 -5.90 -12.03
N ARG A 184 7.77 -6.35 -12.72
CA ARG A 184 7.75 -6.58 -14.18
C ARG A 184 6.73 -7.65 -14.57
N ASN A 185 6.81 -8.83 -13.94
CA ASN A 185 5.94 -9.96 -14.23
C ASN A 185 4.47 -9.66 -13.91
N SER A 186 4.23 -9.00 -12.76
CA SER A 186 2.86 -8.61 -12.37
C SER A 186 2.33 -7.46 -13.23
N GLY A 187 3.18 -6.52 -13.66
CA GLY A 187 2.79 -5.47 -14.59
C GLY A 187 2.29 -6.03 -15.94
N GLU A 188 2.92 -7.08 -16.44
CA GLU A 188 2.45 -7.78 -17.64
C GLU A 188 1.20 -8.63 -17.37
N ALA A 189 1.20 -9.42 -16.29
CA ALA A 189 0.06 -10.26 -15.93
C ALA A 189 -1.23 -9.46 -15.63
N LEU A 190 -1.07 -8.26 -15.09
CA LEU A 190 -2.17 -7.35 -14.72
C LEU A 190 -2.28 -6.15 -15.67
N LYS A 191 -1.79 -6.26 -16.89
CA LYS A 191 -1.74 -5.14 -17.83
C LYS A 191 -3.09 -4.47 -18.08
N GLU A 192 -4.18 -5.22 -18.09
CA GLU A 192 -5.53 -4.66 -18.23
C GLU A 192 -5.94 -3.80 -17.04
N VAL A 193 -5.43 -4.13 -15.83
CA VAL A 193 -5.70 -3.40 -14.59
C VAL A 193 -4.85 -2.13 -14.52
N VAL A 194 -3.54 -2.25 -14.78
CA VAL A 194 -2.58 -1.15 -14.60
C VAL A 194 -2.50 -0.20 -15.79
N ASN A 195 -3.01 -0.59 -16.97
CA ASN A 195 -3.06 0.24 -18.18
C ASN A 195 -4.48 0.72 -18.52
N HIS A 196 -5.28 1.02 -17.51
CA HIS A 196 -6.63 1.53 -17.72
C HIS A 196 -6.64 2.75 -18.65
N PRO A 197 -7.55 2.84 -19.67
CA PRO A 197 -7.54 3.90 -20.68
C PRO A 197 -7.63 5.32 -20.13
N GLY A 198 -8.34 5.51 -19.02
CA GLY A 198 -8.46 6.82 -18.33
C GLY A 198 -7.37 7.09 -17.29
N GLY A 199 -6.27 6.31 -17.30
CA GLY A 199 -5.26 6.30 -16.25
C GLY A 199 -5.65 5.39 -15.08
N ALA A 200 -4.80 4.42 -14.77
CA ALA A 200 -5.01 3.51 -13.64
C ALA A 200 -4.78 4.22 -12.31
N SER A 201 -5.65 3.94 -11.34
CA SER A 201 -5.54 4.49 -9.98
C SER A 201 -6.05 3.52 -8.93
N THR A 202 -5.43 3.52 -7.76
CA THR A 202 -5.85 2.70 -6.62
C THR A 202 -5.66 3.42 -5.30
N LEU A 203 -6.42 3.02 -4.30
CA LEU A 203 -6.27 3.49 -2.92
C LEU A 203 -5.60 2.38 -2.10
N LEU A 204 -4.41 2.66 -1.56
CA LEU A 204 -3.64 1.73 -0.74
C LEU A 204 -3.99 1.97 0.74
N PHE A 205 -4.50 0.94 1.40
CA PHE A 205 -4.95 0.98 2.79
C PHE A 205 -4.53 -0.25 3.61
N ILE A 206 -3.80 -1.18 2.97
CA ILE A 206 -3.17 -2.32 3.63
C ILE A 206 -1.83 -1.86 4.19
N THR A 207 -1.44 -2.35 5.37
CA THR A 207 -0.16 -1.94 5.98
C THR A 207 1.03 -2.21 5.08
N THR A 208 1.80 -1.17 4.80
CA THR A 208 3.00 -1.21 3.95
C THR A 208 4.19 -1.87 4.63
N ALA A 209 4.14 -2.08 5.94
CA ALA A 209 5.10 -2.95 6.64
C ALA A 209 4.99 -4.42 6.20
N HIS A 210 3.84 -4.83 5.62
CA HIS A 210 3.66 -6.15 5.05
C HIS A 210 4.10 -6.19 3.58
N VAL A 211 4.80 -7.26 3.18
CA VAL A 211 5.37 -7.43 1.82
C VAL A 211 4.35 -7.20 0.70
N PHE A 212 3.10 -7.62 0.88
CA PHE A 212 2.07 -7.50 -0.16
C PHE A 212 1.76 -6.04 -0.52
N ALA A 213 1.48 -5.19 0.48
CA ALA A 213 1.19 -3.78 0.23
C ALA A 213 2.43 -3.02 -0.29
N ARG A 214 3.61 -3.35 0.21
CA ARG A 214 4.85 -2.76 -0.28
C ARG A 214 5.14 -3.12 -1.73
N PHE A 215 4.94 -4.39 -2.09
CA PHE A 215 5.03 -4.82 -3.49
C PHE A 215 4.07 -4.03 -4.38
N ILE A 216 2.81 -3.83 -3.96
CA ILE A 216 1.83 -3.03 -4.70
C ILE A 216 2.34 -1.60 -4.91
N SER A 217 2.91 -0.98 -3.86
CA SER A 217 3.47 0.36 -3.95
C SER A 217 4.56 0.44 -5.03
N ILE A 218 5.49 -0.53 -5.06
CA ILE A 218 6.56 -0.61 -6.07
C ILE A 218 6.00 -0.89 -7.47
N LEU A 219 5.05 -1.83 -7.60
CA LEU A 219 4.35 -2.12 -8.86
C LEU A 219 3.67 -0.87 -9.42
N ASN A 220 3.00 -0.10 -8.57
CA ASN A 220 2.29 1.11 -8.97
C ASN A 220 3.25 2.17 -9.52
N VAL A 221 4.40 2.39 -8.89
CA VAL A 221 5.45 3.28 -9.40
C VAL A 221 6.00 2.76 -10.73
N HIS A 222 6.27 1.46 -10.83
CA HIS A 222 6.75 0.82 -12.06
C HIS A 222 5.74 0.98 -13.20
N ALA A 223 4.48 0.69 -12.97
CA ALA A 223 3.42 0.76 -13.98
C ALA A 223 2.92 2.20 -14.24
N GLY A 224 3.20 3.16 -13.36
CA GLY A 224 2.70 4.53 -13.44
C GLY A 224 1.24 4.64 -13.03
N VAL A 225 0.83 3.86 -12.05
CA VAL A 225 -0.51 3.89 -11.43
C VAL A 225 -0.56 4.98 -10.39
N LYS A 226 -1.60 5.83 -10.42
CA LYS A 226 -1.83 6.83 -9.38
C LYS A 226 -2.30 6.17 -8.08
N THR A 227 -1.55 6.37 -7.00
CA THR A 227 -1.81 5.77 -5.70
C THR A 227 -2.18 6.83 -4.66
N GLY A 228 -3.39 6.71 -4.08
CA GLY A 228 -3.74 7.38 -2.84
C GLY A 228 -3.48 6.45 -1.64
N HIS A 229 -3.33 7.03 -0.45
CA HIS A 229 -3.13 6.26 0.77
C HIS A 229 -4.21 6.56 1.79
N GLN A 230 -4.71 5.53 2.48
CA GLN A 230 -5.67 5.68 3.58
C GLN A 230 -5.29 4.77 4.76
N PRO A 231 -4.63 5.30 5.79
CA PRO A 231 -4.19 4.50 6.93
C PRO A 231 -5.33 4.07 7.85
N ASP A 232 -6.44 4.81 7.89
CA ASP A 232 -7.59 4.49 8.74
C ASP A 232 -8.66 3.73 7.95
N THR A 233 -8.80 2.44 8.25
CA THR A 233 -9.82 1.58 7.62
C THR A 233 -11.26 1.98 7.93
N LYS A 234 -11.51 2.82 8.97
CA LYS A 234 -12.82 3.38 9.26
C LYS A 234 -13.20 4.46 8.23
N GLN A 235 -12.20 5.17 7.69
CA GLN A 235 -12.35 6.20 6.67
C GLN A 235 -12.25 5.64 5.24
N LEU A 236 -12.15 4.32 5.06
CA LEU A 236 -11.93 3.72 3.74
C LEU A 236 -13.06 4.03 2.77
N LEU A 237 -14.32 3.82 3.15
CA LEU A 237 -15.46 4.06 2.24
C LEU A 237 -15.62 5.54 1.85
N PRO A 238 -15.55 6.53 2.78
CA PRO A 238 -15.48 7.93 2.42
C PRO A 238 -14.32 8.27 1.46
N ALA A 239 -13.12 7.74 1.74
CA ALA A 239 -11.95 7.96 0.89
C ALA A 239 -12.11 7.35 -0.51
N LEU A 240 -12.70 6.16 -0.65
CA LEU A 240 -13.04 5.58 -1.95
C LEU A 240 -14.01 6.46 -2.73
N GLY A 241 -15.00 7.05 -2.06
CA GLY A 241 -15.97 7.97 -2.68
C GLY A 241 -15.35 9.24 -3.25
N THR A 242 -14.32 9.78 -2.60
CA THR A 242 -13.64 11.02 -3.06
C THR A 242 -12.48 10.74 -4.00
N PHE A 243 -11.70 9.67 -3.79
CA PHE A 243 -10.56 9.29 -4.64
C PHE A 243 -10.99 8.66 -5.97
N GLN A 244 -12.05 7.87 -5.96
CA GLN A 244 -12.61 7.17 -7.12
C GLN A 244 -11.56 6.32 -7.88
N PRO A 245 -11.02 5.27 -7.24
CA PRO A 245 -10.04 4.40 -7.89
C PRO A 245 -10.61 3.65 -9.08
N THR A 246 -9.76 3.25 -10.03
CA THR A 246 -10.15 2.39 -11.17
C THR A 246 -10.06 0.92 -10.83
N PHE A 247 -9.23 0.56 -9.85
CA PHE A 247 -9.18 -0.80 -9.31
C PHE A 247 -8.93 -0.79 -7.81
N LEU A 248 -9.30 -1.89 -7.16
CA LEU A 248 -9.01 -2.15 -5.76
C LEU A 248 -8.13 -3.40 -5.67
N LEU A 249 -7.06 -3.30 -4.89
CA LEU A 249 -6.23 -4.44 -4.54
C LEU A 249 -6.26 -4.59 -3.03
N ALA A 250 -6.82 -5.71 -2.54
CA ALA A 250 -7.11 -5.89 -1.14
C ALA A 250 -6.99 -7.35 -0.71
N VAL A 251 -6.96 -7.59 0.60
CA VAL A 251 -7.08 -8.92 1.18
C VAL A 251 -8.56 -9.33 1.28
N PRO A 252 -8.90 -10.63 1.31
CA PRO A 252 -10.29 -11.11 1.36
C PRO A 252 -11.15 -10.45 2.44
N ARG A 253 -10.57 -10.19 3.61
CA ARG A 253 -11.25 -9.55 4.74
C ARG A 253 -11.87 -8.20 4.41
N VAL A 254 -11.29 -7.47 3.48
CA VAL A 254 -11.82 -6.17 3.05
C VAL A 254 -13.10 -6.36 2.23
N PHE A 255 -13.11 -7.31 1.31
CA PHE A 255 -14.31 -7.66 0.53
C PHE A 255 -15.43 -8.18 1.42
N GLU A 256 -15.10 -9.02 2.42
CA GLU A 256 -16.06 -9.44 3.45
C GLU A 256 -16.65 -8.23 4.20
N LYS A 257 -15.81 -7.29 4.63
CA LYS A 257 -16.23 -6.09 5.36
C LYS A 257 -17.16 -5.22 4.51
N VAL A 258 -16.83 -5.03 3.22
CA VAL A 258 -17.67 -4.25 2.29
C VAL A 258 -19.04 -4.93 2.13
N TYR A 259 -19.07 -6.25 1.88
CA TYR A 259 -20.31 -7.03 1.77
C TYR A 259 -21.16 -6.94 3.04
N ASN A 260 -20.57 -7.27 4.20
CA ASN A 260 -21.27 -7.32 5.47
C ASN A 260 -21.79 -5.93 5.89
N SER A 261 -21.00 -4.87 5.67
CA SER A 261 -21.45 -3.50 5.96
C SER A 261 -22.64 -3.09 5.10
N ALA A 262 -22.64 -3.49 3.83
CA ALA A 262 -23.77 -3.21 2.92
C ALA A 262 -25.02 -4.01 3.33
N GLU A 263 -24.88 -5.28 3.72
CA GLU A 263 -25.97 -6.12 4.21
C GLU A 263 -26.56 -5.56 5.50
N GLN A 264 -25.74 -5.21 6.49
CA GLN A 264 -26.18 -4.61 7.75
C GLN A 264 -26.92 -3.28 7.53
N LYS A 265 -26.41 -2.42 6.63
CA LYS A 265 -27.07 -1.17 6.26
C LYS A 265 -28.44 -1.42 5.60
N ALA A 266 -28.53 -2.44 4.75
CA ALA A 266 -29.80 -2.86 4.13
C ALA A 266 -30.77 -3.41 5.16
N GLU A 267 -30.31 -4.19 6.13
CA GLU A 267 -31.16 -4.72 7.22
C GLU A 267 -31.70 -3.60 8.12
N ALA A 268 -30.84 -2.68 8.55
CA ALA A 268 -31.24 -1.51 9.33
C ALA A 268 -32.31 -0.67 8.60
N GLY A 269 -32.29 -0.62 7.26
CA GLY A 269 -33.30 0.02 6.41
C GLY A 269 -34.49 -0.86 6.04
N GLY A 270 -34.68 -2.02 6.66
CA GLY A 270 -35.78 -2.96 6.34
C GLY A 270 -35.67 -3.65 4.97
N LYS A 271 -34.52 -3.56 4.31
CA LYS A 271 -34.26 -4.07 2.94
C LYS A 271 -33.33 -5.28 2.90
N GLY A 272 -33.07 -5.95 4.03
CA GLY A 272 -32.16 -7.08 4.11
C GLY A 272 -32.54 -8.25 3.19
N LYS A 273 -33.85 -8.59 3.10
CA LYS A 273 -34.33 -9.61 2.17
C LYS A 273 -34.05 -9.26 0.71
N ILE A 274 -34.18 -7.99 0.34
CA ILE A 274 -33.89 -7.50 -1.02
C ILE A 274 -32.39 -7.64 -1.30
N PHE A 275 -31.55 -7.26 -0.35
CA PHE A 275 -30.09 -7.38 -0.50
C PHE A 275 -29.66 -8.83 -0.69
N ARG A 276 -30.16 -9.78 0.14
CA ARG A 276 -29.83 -11.20 0.01
C ARG A 276 -30.31 -11.78 -1.32
N ALA A 277 -31.51 -11.43 -1.77
CA ALA A 277 -32.02 -11.86 -3.08
C ALA A 277 -31.13 -11.31 -4.22
N ALA A 278 -30.73 -10.04 -4.14
CA ALA A 278 -29.81 -9.43 -5.10
C ALA A 278 -28.44 -10.15 -5.08
N ALA A 279 -27.88 -10.41 -3.91
CA ALA A 279 -26.61 -11.11 -3.78
C ALA A 279 -26.66 -12.51 -4.43
N GLN A 280 -27.73 -13.26 -4.23
CA GLN A 280 -27.89 -14.56 -4.86
C GLN A 280 -27.98 -14.47 -6.39
N VAL A 281 -28.75 -13.50 -6.92
CA VAL A 281 -28.86 -13.29 -8.38
C VAL A 281 -27.49 -12.89 -8.98
N ALA A 282 -26.70 -12.06 -8.29
CA ALA A 282 -25.36 -11.72 -8.74
C ALA A 282 -24.44 -12.96 -8.81
N ILE A 283 -24.46 -13.79 -7.77
CA ILE A 283 -23.67 -15.03 -7.71
C ILE A 283 -24.06 -15.99 -8.85
N ASP A 284 -25.37 -16.23 -9.04
CA ASP A 284 -25.86 -17.12 -10.08
C ASP A 284 -25.54 -16.62 -11.48
N HIS A 285 -25.69 -15.31 -11.71
CA HIS A 285 -25.31 -14.65 -12.96
C HIS A 285 -23.84 -14.84 -13.28
N SER A 286 -22.94 -14.61 -12.29
CA SER A 286 -21.50 -14.79 -12.45
C SER A 286 -21.12 -16.24 -12.74
N ARG A 287 -21.72 -17.20 -12.03
CA ARG A 287 -21.45 -18.63 -12.24
C ARG A 287 -21.83 -19.08 -13.63
N LEU A 288 -23.03 -18.73 -14.10
CA LEU A 288 -23.47 -19.08 -15.45
C LEU A 288 -22.57 -18.49 -16.51
N LYS A 289 -22.14 -17.23 -16.33
CA LYS A 289 -21.20 -16.56 -17.25
C LYS A 289 -19.85 -17.26 -17.28
N GLN A 290 -19.30 -17.62 -16.13
CA GLN A 290 -18.00 -18.32 -16.03
C GLN A 290 -18.05 -19.73 -16.62
N GLU A 291 -19.18 -20.44 -16.47
CA GLU A 291 -19.41 -21.77 -17.06
C GLU A 291 -19.73 -21.73 -18.57
N GLY A 292 -19.75 -20.56 -19.19
CA GLY A 292 -20.12 -20.39 -20.60
C GLY A 292 -21.58 -20.75 -20.91
N LYS A 293 -22.43 -20.83 -19.88
CA LYS A 293 -23.85 -21.15 -20.00
C LYS A 293 -24.70 -19.94 -20.37
N SER A 294 -25.79 -20.16 -21.10
CA SER A 294 -26.75 -19.12 -21.39
C SER A 294 -27.45 -18.65 -20.10
N ILE A 295 -27.51 -17.32 -19.89
CA ILE A 295 -28.20 -16.75 -18.73
C ILE A 295 -29.70 -16.66 -19.02
N PRO A 296 -30.58 -17.30 -18.19
CA PRO A 296 -32.03 -17.26 -18.37
C PRO A 296 -32.57 -15.81 -18.39
N LEU A 297 -33.59 -15.58 -19.22
CA LEU A 297 -34.18 -14.24 -19.38
C LEU A 297 -34.66 -13.64 -18.04
N LEU A 298 -35.26 -14.47 -17.19
CA LEU A 298 -35.72 -14.06 -15.87
C LEU A 298 -34.55 -13.61 -14.98
N THR A 299 -33.41 -14.30 -15.04
CA THR A 299 -32.19 -13.92 -14.29
C THR A 299 -31.64 -12.59 -14.81
N LYS A 300 -31.61 -12.37 -16.13
CA LYS A 300 -31.20 -11.08 -16.73
C LYS A 300 -32.11 -9.93 -16.29
N LEU A 301 -33.41 -10.16 -16.25
CA LEU A 301 -34.38 -9.14 -15.81
C LEU A 301 -34.20 -8.81 -14.32
N LYS A 302 -34.14 -9.84 -13.45
CA LYS A 302 -33.86 -9.65 -12.01
C LYS A 302 -32.54 -8.91 -11.80
N PHE A 303 -31.49 -9.27 -12.53
CA PHE A 303 -30.18 -8.61 -12.43
C PHE A 303 -30.27 -7.11 -12.75
N ARG A 304 -30.98 -6.71 -13.83
CA ARG A 304 -31.20 -5.30 -14.18
C ARG A 304 -31.98 -4.52 -13.12
N VAL A 305 -32.99 -5.16 -12.49
CA VAL A 305 -33.74 -4.54 -11.40
C VAL A 305 -32.84 -4.35 -10.18
N PHE A 306 -32.08 -5.38 -9.77
CA PHE A 306 -31.16 -5.27 -8.66
C PHE A 306 -29.97 -4.38 -8.93
N ASP A 307 -29.60 -4.18 -10.19
CA ASP A 307 -28.57 -3.21 -10.56
C ASP A 307 -28.92 -1.81 -10.10
N LYS A 308 -30.15 -1.36 -10.37
CA LYS A 308 -30.64 -0.06 -9.91
C LYS A 308 -30.85 0.02 -8.40
N LEU A 309 -31.32 -1.04 -7.77
CA LEU A 309 -31.71 -1.03 -6.36
C LEU A 309 -30.53 -1.26 -5.41
N VAL A 310 -29.54 -2.08 -5.82
CA VAL A 310 -28.47 -2.59 -4.94
C VAL A 310 -27.09 -2.36 -5.54
N TYR A 311 -26.79 -2.93 -6.74
CA TYR A 311 -25.41 -2.97 -7.25
C TYR A 311 -24.87 -1.60 -7.60
N GLY A 312 -25.68 -0.72 -8.19
CA GLY A 312 -25.29 0.67 -8.46
C GLY A 312 -24.88 1.44 -7.20
N LYS A 313 -25.55 1.17 -6.06
CA LYS A 313 -25.18 1.79 -4.77
C LYS A 313 -23.88 1.22 -4.21
N LEU A 314 -23.62 -0.08 -4.40
CA LEU A 314 -22.36 -0.69 -4.00
C LEU A 314 -21.19 -0.16 -4.83
N ARG A 315 -21.35 -0.08 -6.15
CA ARG A 315 -20.34 0.54 -7.03
C ARG A 315 -20.07 1.99 -6.63
N ALA A 316 -21.12 2.77 -6.36
CA ALA A 316 -20.98 4.15 -5.90
C ALA A 316 -20.21 4.23 -4.56
N ALA A 317 -20.49 3.33 -3.60
CA ALA A 317 -19.79 3.25 -2.33
C ALA A 317 -18.30 2.90 -2.49
N MET A 318 -17.93 2.17 -3.56
CA MET A 318 -16.55 1.89 -3.92
C MET A 318 -15.90 2.96 -4.81
N GLY A 319 -16.56 4.11 -4.99
CA GLY A 319 -16.05 5.24 -5.77
C GLY A 319 -16.62 5.34 -7.20
N GLY A 320 -17.43 4.39 -7.65
CA GLY A 320 -18.15 4.43 -8.92
C GLY A 320 -17.33 4.14 -10.19
N ARG A 321 -15.99 4.06 -10.08
CA ARG A 321 -15.08 3.87 -11.21
C ARG A 321 -14.31 2.54 -11.18
N VAL A 322 -14.49 1.74 -10.13
CA VAL A 322 -13.80 0.45 -9.98
C VAL A 322 -14.26 -0.52 -11.07
N THR A 323 -13.34 -0.92 -11.93
CA THR A 323 -13.54 -1.92 -12.99
C THR A 323 -12.91 -3.27 -12.64
N TYR A 324 -11.90 -3.27 -11.77
CA TYR A 324 -11.21 -4.48 -11.33
C TYR A 324 -11.10 -4.53 -9.81
N ALA A 325 -11.32 -5.72 -9.25
CA ALA A 325 -11.06 -6.03 -7.86
C ALA A 325 -10.10 -7.23 -7.80
N VAL A 326 -8.90 -6.98 -7.26
CA VAL A 326 -7.85 -8.01 -7.12
C VAL A 326 -7.75 -8.41 -5.66
N SER A 327 -7.91 -9.69 -5.36
CA SER A 327 -7.74 -10.23 -4.02
C SER A 327 -6.42 -11.00 -3.92
N GLY A 328 -5.64 -10.73 -2.88
CA GLY A 328 -4.34 -11.36 -2.65
C GLY A 328 -4.10 -11.71 -1.18
N SER A 329 -2.96 -12.31 -0.89
CA SER A 329 -2.49 -12.78 0.43
C SER A 329 -3.27 -13.95 1.05
N ALA A 330 -4.48 -14.24 0.59
CA ALA A 330 -5.29 -15.39 1.00
C ALA A 330 -6.36 -15.69 -0.05
N PRO A 331 -6.95 -16.90 -0.08
CA PRO A 331 -8.04 -17.24 -1.00
C PRO A 331 -9.31 -16.42 -0.69
N LEU A 332 -9.90 -15.80 -1.72
CA LEU A 332 -11.25 -15.25 -1.63
C LEU A 332 -12.27 -16.39 -1.82
N GLY A 333 -13.18 -16.56 -0.86
CA GLY A 333 -14.21 -17.59 -0.96
C GLY A 333 -15.07 -17.44 -2.23
N PRO A 334 -15.47 -18.56 -2.90
CA PRO A 334 -16.18 -18.52 -4.19
C PRO A 334 -17.43 -17.64 -4.18
N ARG A 335 -18.18 -17.64 -3.07
CA ARG A 335 -19.40 -16.83 -2.92
C ARG A 335 -19.12 -15.33 -3.12
N LEU A 336 -18.12 -14.80 -2.44
CA LEU A 336 -17.76 -13.39 -2.56
C LEU A 336 -17.09 -13.09 -3.90
N GLY A 337 -16.25 -14.01 -4.40
CA GLY A 337 -15.66 -13.88 -5.73
C GLY A 337 -16.72 -13.70 -6.80
N HIS A 338 -17.71 -14.57 -6.87
CA HIS A 338 -18.82 -14.45 -7.82
C HIS A 338 -19.69 -13.21 -7.59
N PHE A 339 -19.92 -12.84 -6.32
CA PHE A 339 -20.68 -11.62 -6.02
C PHE A 339 -20.00 -10.38 -6.60
N PHE A 340 -18.72 -10.15 -6.28
CA PHE A 340 -18.00 -8.97 -6.76
C PHE A 340 -17.71 -9.02 -8.27
N HIS A 341 -17.50 -10.20 -8.85
CA HIS A 341 -17.33 -10.36 -10.30
C HIS A 341 -18.58 -9.95 -11.11
N SER A 342 -19.76 -10.00 -10.51
CA SER A 342 -21.01 -9.56 -11.17
C SER A 342 -21.29 -8.08 -11.04
N LEU A 343 -20.62 -7.35 -10.16
CA LEU A 343 -20.84 -5.93 -9.91
C LEU A 343 -20.10 -5.05 -10.90
#